data_37f89002beac68663c20c40029f5bacc
#
_entry.id   37f89002beac68663c20c40029f5bacc
#
_cell.length_a   1.000
_cell.length_b   1.000
_cell.length_c   1.000
_cell.angle_alpha   90.00
_cell.angle_beta   90.00
_cell.angle_gamma   90.00
#
_symmetry.space_group_name_H-M   'P 1'
#
loop_
_entity.id
_entity.type
_entity.pdbx_description
1 polymer ?
#
loop_
_entity_poly.entity_id
_entity_poly.type
_entity_poly.pdbx_seq_one_letter_code
_entity_poly.pdbx_strand_id
1 'polypeptide(L)'
;MIVTMTHPTPSRENGTCLASDMVLVHKVFRRELRMLPALVAAVEPQRVDRAALLGRHYRELATALRHHHHAERDLLWGRLAQRTQLDPGIEERMRQGHRQHDDLLGELDGMLDLWVADADPDVRDLLVDILTELAEHVAEHLTMIETRVLPEVDRHFTQREWLTLGLRAAGWIPLNRMAWMLGAMLEDATDAERRNLMGKVPAPARLLYRMVGQEQYVREMQELRAAA
;
A
#
# COMPACT_ATOMS: atom_id res chain seq x y z
N MET A 1 27.03 -33.50 23.39
CA MET A 1 26.28 -34.02 22.23
C MET A 1 25.24 -32.94 21.89
N ILE A 2 25.60 -32.04 20.99
CA ILE A 2 24.74 -30.88 20.60
C ILE A 2 23.84 -31.41 19.49
N VAL A 3 22.54 -31.48 19.75
CA VAL A 3 21.53 -31.84 18.76
C VAL A 3 21.24 -30.58 17.96
N THR A 4 21.80 -30.50 16.78
CA THR A 4 21.46 -29.48 15.76
C THR A 4 20.05 -29.79 15.27
N MET A 5 19.07 -29.02 15.71
CA MET A 5 17.73 -29.04 15.12
C MET A 5 17.80 -28.42 13.73
N THR A 6 17.89 -29.26 12.71
CA THR A 6 17.66 -28.85 11.33
C THR A 6 16.18 -28.58 11.13
N HIS A 7 15.80 -27.30 11.00
CA HIS A 7 14.46 -26.95 10.55
C HIS A 7 14.27 -27.44 9.11
N PRO A 8 13.17 -28.14 8.80
CA PRO A 8 12.91 -28.59 7.44
C PRO A 8 12.69 -27.37 6.54
N THR A 9 13.46 -27.31 5.46
CA THR A 9 13.23 -26.34 4.37
C THR A 9 11.84 -26.60 3.79
N PRO A 10 10.94 -25.60 3.72
CA PRO A 10 9.60 -25.81 3.19
C PRO A 10 9.68 -26.18 1.71
N SER A 11 9.04 -27.30 1.35
CA SER A 11 8.91 -27.76 -0.03
C SER A 11 8.19 -26.70 -0.87
N ARG A 12 8.85 -26.19 -1.91
CA ARG A 12 8.27 -25.31 -2.90
C ARG A 12 7.25 -26.09 -3.74
N GLU A 13 5.97 -25.89 -3.48
CA GLU A 13 4.95 -26.20 -4.47
C GLU A 13 4.87 -25.04 -5.46
N ASN A 14 5.31 -25.30 -6.69
CA ASN A 14 5.19 -24.48 -7.89
C ASN A 14 5.67 -23.01 -7.79
N GLY A 15 6.84 -22.74 -8.24
CA GLY A 15 7.50 -21.59 -8.88
C GLY A 15 6.92 -20.17 -8.86
N THR A 16 5.88 -19.86 -8.10
CA THR A 16 5.29 -18.52 -7.95
C THR A 16 5.85 -17.85 -6.71
N CYS A 17 6.36 -16.63 -6.86
CA CYS A 17 6.75 -15.76 -5.77
C CYS A 17 5.57 -15.60 -4.81
N LEU A 18 5.76 -15.98 -3.55
CA LEU A 18 4.73 -15.87 -2.49
C LEU A 18 4.32 -14.42 -2.28
N ALA A 19 5.29 -13.52 -2.35
CA ALA A 19 5.17 -12.12 -2.03
C ALA A 19 4.63 -11.25 -3.19
N SER A 20 4.22 -11.85 -4.31
CA SER A 20 3.70 -11.10 -5.48
C SER A 20 2.47 -10.22 -5.16
N ASP A 21 1.68 -10.60 -4.17
CA ASP A 21 0.51 -9.82 -3.73
C ASP A 21 0.93 -8.50 -3.06
N MET A 22 2.04 -8.52 -2.31
CA MET A 22 2.61 -7.33 -1.69
C MET A 22 3.07 -6.33 -2.76
N VAL A 23 3.70 -6.80 -3.83
CA VAL A 23 4.10 -5.95 -4.95
C VAL A 23 2.90 -5.24 -5.58
N LEU A 24 1.71 -5.89 -5.66
CA LEU A 24 0.49 -5.24 -6.14
C LEU A 24 0.03 -4.12 -5.19
N VAL A 25 0.10 -4.33 -3.89
CA VAL A 25 -0.19 -3.27 -2.90
C VAL A 25 0.80 -2.10 -3.04
N HIS A 26 2.08 -2.40 -3.23
CA HIS A 26 3.11 -1.38 -3.48
C HIS A 26 2.86 -0.58 -4.77
N LYS A 27 2.39 -1.23 -5.84
CA LYS A 27 1.99 -0.52 -7.08
C LYS A 27 0.88 0.49 -6.81
N VAL A 28 -0.11 0.14 -5.98
CA VAL A 28 -1.18 1.07 -5.58
C VAL A 28 -0.57 2.30 -4.88
N PHE A 29 0.26 2.10 -3.85
CA PHE A 29 0.87 3.23 -3.14
C PHE A 29 1.70 4.12 -4.06
N ARG A 30 2.56 3.53 -4.91
CA ARG A 30 3.37 4.32 -5.86
C ARG A 30 2.51 5.12 -6.83
N ARG A 31 1.45 4.54 -7.38
CA ARG A 31 0.56 5.22 -8.31
C ARG A 31 -0.17 6.37 -7.64
N GLU A 32 -0.86 6.09 -6.54
CA GLU A 32 -1.71 7.07 -5.87
C GLU A 32 -0.87 8.23 -5.30
N LEU A 33 0.25 7.96 -4.64
CA LEU A 33 1.12 9.01 -4.09
C LEU A 33 1.78 9.84 -5.20
N ARG A 34 2.18 9.24 -6.32
CA ARG A 34 2.75 9.99 -7.45
C ARG A 34 1.73 10.89 -8.13
N MET A 35 0.46 10.50 -8.14
CA MET A 35 -0.61 11.25 -8.79
C MET A 35 -1.10 12.43 -7.96
N LEU A 36 -1.16 12.29 -6.65
CA LEU A 36 -1.75 13.28 -5.73
C LEU A 36 -1.14 14.67 -5.84
N PRO A 37 0.19 14.89 -5.88
CA PRO A 37 0.75 16.24 -5.98
C PRO A 37 0.22 17.00 -7.19
N ALA A 38 0.18 16.35 -8.36
CA ALA A 38 -0.31 16.98 -9.59
C ALA A 38 -1.82 17.30 -9.53
N LEU A 39 -2.62 16.41 -8.93
CA LEU A 39 -4.06 16.64 -8.75
C LEU A 39 -4.33 17.78 -7.77
N VAL A 40 -3.58 17.87 -6.67
CA VAL A 40 -3.69 18.96 -5.69
C VAL A 40 -3.24 20.28 -6.30
N ALA A 41 -2.12 20.30 -7.02
CA ALA A 41 -1.62 21.50 -7.71
C ALA A 41 -2.61 22.06 -8.73
N ALA A 42 -3.42 21.21 -9.36
CA ALA A 42 -4.42 21.62 -10.36
C ALA A 42 -5.71 22.20 -9.74
N VAL A 43 -5.87 22.18 -8.43
CA VAL A 43 -7.07 22.75 -7.77
C VAL A 43 -7.01 24.27 -7.83
N GLU A 44 -8.01 24.88 -8.49
CA GLU A 44 -8.15 26.32 -8.53
C GLU A 44 -8.55 26.88 -7.15
N PRO A 45 -8.19 28.14 -6.82
CA PRO A 45 -8.61 28.77 -5.58
C PRO A 45 -10.13 28.70 -5.36
N GLN A 46 -10.57 28.47 -4.12
CA GLN A 46 -11.96 28.37 -3.70
C GLN A 46 -12.73 27.14 -4.26
N ARG A 47 -12.07 26.22 -4.98
CA ARG A 47 -12.69 24.94 -5.41
C ARG A 47 -12.74 23.94 -4.25
N VAL A 48 -13.49 24.29 -3.19
CA VAL A 48 -13.62 23.49 -1.96
C VAL A 48 -14.22 22.09 -2.20
N ASP A 49 -15.09 21.96 -3.21
CA ASP A 49 -15.64 20.68 -3.64
C ASP A 49 -14.54 19.72 -4.10
N ARG A 50 -13.62 20.23 -4.92
CA ARG A 50 -12.48 19.48 -5.43
C ARG A 50 -11.45 19.19 -4.35
N ALA A 51 -11.13 20.18 -3.51
CA ALA A 51 -10.25 20.01 -2.37
C ALA A 51 -10.78 18.95 -1.40
N ALA A 52 -12.09 18.94 -1.11
CA ALA A 52 -12.72 17.95 -0.27
C ALA A 52 -12.66 16.52 -0.87
N LEU A 53 -12.82 16.38 -2.19
CA LEU A 53 -12.69 15.08 -2.86
C LEU A 53 -11.27 14.52 -2.72
N LEU A 54 -10.26 15.32 -3.03
CA LEU A 54 -8.85 14.93 -2.94
C LEU A 54 -8.43 14.70 -1.48
N GLY A 55 -8.91 15.51 -0.56
CA GLY A 55 -8.66 15.34 0.87
C GLY A 55 -9.23 14.02 1.42
N ARG A 56 -10.41 13.59 0.98
CA ARG A 56 -10.94 12.27 1.36
C ARG A 56 -10.07 11.14 0.81
N HIS A 57 -9.66 11.24 -0.45
CA HIS A 57 -8.79 10.24 -1.07
C HIS A 57 -7.43 10.15 -0.35
N TYR A 58 -6.82 11.29 -0.06
CA TYR A 58 -5.58 11.31 0.73
C TYR A 58 -5.76 10.63 2.10
N ARG A 59 -6.83 10.94 2.85
CA ARG A 59 -7.05 10.33 4.18
C ARG A 59 -7.19 8.80 4.10
N GLU A 60 -7.86 8.29 3.08
CA GLU A 60 -7.96 6.84 2.84
C GLU A 60 -6.58 6.24 2.53
N LEU A 61 -5.80 6.89 1.68
CA LEU A 61 -4.46 6.44 1.31
C LEU A 61 -3.48 6.49 2.50
N ALA A 62 -3.49 7.59 3.27
CA ALA A 62 -2.68 7.74 4.48
C ALA A 62 -3.02 6.68 5.54
N THR A 63 -4.31 6.40 5.73
CA THR A 63 -4.78 5.32 6.61
C THR A 63 -4.28 3.96 6.12
N ALA A 64 -4.38 3.69 4.82
CA ALA A 64 -3.89 2.45 4.23
C ALA A 64 -2.38 2.28 4.42
N LEU A 65 -1.60 3.34 4.20
CA LEU A 65 -0.14 3.31 4.36
C LEU A 65 0.27 3.06 5.82
N ARG A 66 -0.38 3.72 6.78
CA ARG A 66 -0.14 3.47 8.21
C ARG A 66 -0.45 2.02 8.60
N HIS A 67 -1.55 1.47 8.13
CA HIS A 67 -1.89 0.06 8.38
C HIS A 67 -0.91 -0.90 7.71
N HIS A 68 -0.41 -0.57 6.54
CA HIS A 68 0.63 -1.34 5.85
C HIS A 68 1.92 -1.39 6.69
N HIS A 69 2.43 -0.25 7.16
CA HIS A 69 3.59 -0.17 8.04
C HIS A 69 3.37 -0.92 9.38
N HIS A 70 2.16 -0.83 9.96
CA HIS A 70 1.81 -1.60 11.15
C HIS A 70 1.87 -3.11 10.90
N ALA A 71 1.30 -3.56 9.77
CA ALA A 71 1.32 -4.97 9.41
C ALA A 71 2.75 -5.50 9.19
N GLU A 72 3.61 -4.73 8.54
CA GLU A 72 5.02 -5.08 8.40
C GLU A 72 5.70 -5.21 9.75
N ARG A 73 5.56 -4.20 10.61
CA ARG A 73 6.17 -4.17 11.94
C ARG A 73 5.67 -5.31 12.82
N ASP A 74 4.37 -5.51 12.91
CA ASP A 74 3.76 -6.39 13.91
C ASP A 74 3.67 -7.84 13.43
N LEU A 75 3.55 -8.05 12.12
CA LEU A 75 3.29 -9.39 11.57
C LEU A 75 4.48 -9.98 10.82
N LEU A 76 5.34 -9.16 10.20
CA LEU A 76 6.41 -9.62 9.33
C LEU A 76 7.76 -9.67 10.03
N TRP A 77 8.23 -8.52 10.57
CA TRP A 77 9.60 -8.37 11.05
C TRP A 77 10.01 -9.37 12.13
N GLY A 78 9.22 -9.49 13.19
CA GLY A 78 9.54 -10.40 14.29
C GLY A 78 9.64 -11.87 13.86
N ARG A 79 8.84 -12.28 12.89
CA ARG A 79 8.88 -13.64 12.33
C ARG A 79 10.04 -13.85 11.39
N LEU A 80 10.37 -12.85 10.59
CA LEU A 80 11.48 -12.91 9.66
C LEU A 80 12.81 -12.97 10.43
N ALA A 81 12.99 -12.12 11.46
CA ALA A 81 14.16 -12.09 12.31
C ALA A 81 14.41 -13.43 13.06
N GLN A 82 13.36 -14.20 13.36
CA GLN A 82 13.50 -15.53 13.95
C GLN A 82 13.98 -16.60 12.98
N ARG A 83 13.88 -16.35 11.66
CA ARG A 83 14.12 -17.36 10.60
C ARG A 83 15.37 -17.10 9.78
N THR A 84 15.78 -15.85 9.69
CA THR A 84 16.97 -15.45 8.94
C THR A 84 17.67 -14.30 9.64
N GLN A 85 18.98 -14.18 9.40
CA GLN A 85 19.76 -13.01 9.81
C GLN A 85 19.72 -11.99 8.68
N LEU A 86 18.76 -11.08 8.75
CA LEU A 86 18.80 -9.90 7.88
C LEU A 86 20.00 -9.02 8.26
N ASP A 87 20.55 -8.32 7.27
CA ASP A 87 21.50 -7.26 7.54
C ASP A 87 20.89 -6.26 8.53
N PRO A 88 21.51 -6.04 9.72
CA PRO A 88 20.99 -5.12 10.73
C PRO A 88 20.71 -3.72 10.19
N GLY A 89 21.46 -3.28 9.17
CA GLY A 89 21.24 -2.02 8.47
C GLY A 89 19.92 -1.97 7.69
N ILE A 90 19.39 -3.11 7.24
CA ILE A 90 18.09 -3.14 6.55
C ILE A 90 16.97 -2.83 7.54
N GLU A 91 16.95 -3.51 8.68
CA GLU A 91 15.91 -3.30 9.70
C GLU A 91 15.90 -1.85 10.22
N GLU A 92 17.08 -1.25 10.44
CA GLU A 92 17.15 0.15 10.87
C GLU A 92 16.64 1.10 9.78
N ARG A 93 17.03 0.90 8.53
CA ARG A 93 16.51 1.71 7.40
C ARG A 93 14.99 1.57 7.26
N MET A 94 14.43 0.38 7.47
CA MET A 94 12.98 0.18 7.48
C MET A 94 12.29 1.00 8.57
N ARG A 95 12.81 0.92 9.81
CA ARG A 95 12.28 1.68 10.93
C ARG A 95 12.41 3.19 10.74
N GLN A 96 13.51 3.65 10.16
CA GLN A 96 13.73 5.05 9.84
C GLN A 96 12.75 5.53 8.76
N GLY A 97 12.56 4.76 7.68
CA GLY A 97 11.58 5.06 6.63
C GLY A 97 10.17 5.20 7.20
N HIS A 98 9.72 4.25 8.03
CA HIS A 98 8.40 4.35 8.65
C HIS A 98 8.24 5.60 9.52
N ARG A 99 9.26 5.99 10.32
CA ARG A 99 9.20 7.23 11.12
C ARG A 99 9.10 8.46 10.22
N GLN A 100 9.91 8.53 9.18
CA GLN A 100 9.89 9.64 8.22
C GLN A 100 8.54 9.76 7.51
N HIS A 101 7.95 8.64 7.09
CA HIS A 101 6.60 8.65 6.51
C HIS A 101 5.54 9.11 7.52
N ASP A 102 5.63 8.65 8.77
CA ASP A 102 4.69 9.05 9.84
C ASP A 102 4.79 10.56 10.14
N ASP A 103 6.02 11.13 10.12
CA ASP A 103 6.26 12.56 10.30
C ASP A 103 5.63 13.37 9.15
N LEU A 104 5.91 13.03 7.88
CA LEU A 104 5.33 13.69 6.71
C LEU A 104 3.80 13.57 6.65
N LEU A 105 3.26 12.40 6.99
CA LEU A 105 1.81 12.20 7.09
C LEU A 105 1.20 13.06 8.22
N GLY A 106 1.92 13.28 9.33
CA GLY A 106 1.49 14.16 10.41
C GLY A 106 1.42 15.63 9.99
N GLU A 107 2.42 16.10 9.23
CA GLU A 107 2.43 17.45 8.66
C GLU A 107 1.27 17.67 7.68
N LEU A 108 1.06 16.71 6.76
CA LEU A 108 -0.05 16.74 5.81
C LEU A 108 -1.41 16.77 6.51
N ASP A 109 -1.62 15.91 7.52
CA ASP A 109 -2.87 15.86 8.29
C ASP A 109 -3.15 17.21 8.98
N GLY A 110 -2.10 17.87 9.51
CA GLY A 110 -2.23 19.17 10.19
C GLY A 110 -2.67 20.32 9.26
N MET A 111 -2.33 20.26 7.98
CA MET A 111 -2.67 21.31 7.00
C MET A 111 -3.89 20.97 6.15
N LEU A 112 -4.22 19.70 6.01
CA LEU A 112 -5.27 19.23 5.09
C LEU A 112 -6.64 19.85 5.40
N ASP A 113 -7.01 19.93 6.68
CA ASP A 113 -8.32 20.46 7.08
C ASP A 113 -8.43 21.96 6.77
N LEU A 114 -7.33 22.72 6.90
CA LEU A 114 -7.25 24.12 6.51
C LEU A 114 -7.44 24.27 5.01
N TRP A 115 -6.73 23.46 4.21
CA TRP A 115 -6.84 23.53 2.75
C TRP A 115 -8.23 23.11 2.25
N VAL A 116 -8.82 22.07 2.82
CA VAL A 116 -10.14 21.57 2.43
C VAL A 116 -11.25 22.61 2.73
N ALA A 117 -11.05 23.50 3.70
CA ALA A 117 -12.04 24.49 4.10
C ALA A 117 -12.26 25.60 3.05
N ASP A 118 -11.21 26.06 2.39
CA ASP A 118 -11.29 27.19 1.47
C ASP A 118 -10.47 27.06 0.18
N ALA A 119 -9.74 25.96 0.02
CA ALA A 119 -8.83 25.67 -1.11
C ALA A 119 -7.79 26.80 -1.34
N ASP A 120 -7.19 27.28 -0.22
CA ASP A 120 -6.18 28.32 -0.22
C ASP A 120 -4.95 27.89 -1.05
N PRO A 121 -4.48 28.74 -2.00
CA PRO A 121 -3.36 28.41 -2.88
C PRO A 121 -2.01 28.30 -2.15
N ASP A 122 -1.76 29.07 -1.10
CA ASP A 122 -0.49 29.01 -0.38
C ASP A 122 -0.40 27.71 0.43
N VAL A 123 -1.50 27.29 1.07
CA VAL A 123 -1.59 25.99 1.75
C VAL A 123 -1.52 24.83 0.75
N ARG A 124 -2.16 24.97 -0.43
CA ARG A 124 -2.06 23.98 -1.52
C ARG A 124 -0.62 23.73 -1.92
N ASP A 125 0.15 24.79 -2.15
CA ASP A 125 1.53 24.69 -2.63
C ASP A 125 2.43 24.00 -1.59
N LEU A 126 2.25 24.27 -0.30
CA LEU A 126 2.91 23.54 0.79
C LEU A 126 2.52 22.05 0.81
N LEU A 127 1.23 21.73 0.65
CA LEU A 127 0.78 20.35 0.56
C LEU A 127 1.41 19.61 -0.62
N VAL A 128 1.54 20.26 -1.77
CA VAL A 128 2.17 19.69 -2.97
C VAL A 128 3.63 19.32 -2.71
N ASP A 129 4.38 20.18 -2.04
CA ASP A 129 5.78 19.94 -1.71
C ASP A 129 5.93 18.70 -0.79
N ILE A 130 5.14 18.64 0.30
CA ILE A 130 5.21 17.54 1.25
C ILE A 130 4.68 16.22 0.63
N LEU A 131 3.62 16.28 -0.19
CA LEU A 131 3.12 15.10 -0.92
C LEU A 131 4.16 14.56 -1.89
N THR A 132 4.94 15.44 -2.54
CA THR A 132 6.02 15.06 -3.46
C THR A 132 7.13 14.34 -2.69
N GLU A 133 7.58 14.92 -1.58
CA GLU A 133 8.56 14.31 -0.70
C GLU A 133 8.10 12.94 -0.18
N LEU A 134 6.87 12.84 0.31
CA LEU A 134 6.29 11.58 0.76
C LEU A 134 6.29 10.52 -0.35
N ALA A 135 5.91 10.91 -1.58
CA ALA A 135 5.86 9.98 -2.72
C ALA A 135 7.25 9.40 -3.05
N GLU A 136 8.30 10.24 -3.02
CA GLU A 136 9.68 9.84 -3.26
C GLU A 136 10.18 8.88 -2.18
N HIS A 137 10.04 9.25 -0.91
CA HIS A 137 10.48 8.42 0.22
C HIS A 137 9.75 7.07 0.29
N VAL A 138 8.44 7.06 0.06
CA VAL A 138 7.67 5.80 0.01
C VAL A 138 8.13 4.94 -1.17
N ALA A 139 8.38 5.50 -2.35
CA ALA A 139 8.83 4.74 -3.52
C ALA A 139 10.19 4.06 -3.28
N GLU A 140 11.14 4.76 -2.64
CA GLU A 140 12.45 4.21 -2.25
C GLU A 140 12.31 3.10 -1.22
N HIS A 141 11.53 3.34 -0.17
CA HIS A 141 11.25 2.36 0.88
C HIS A 141 10.65 1.07 0.31
N LEU A 142 9.60 1.17 -0.51
CA LEU A 142 8.97 0.02 -1.15
C LEU A 142 9.94 -0.74 -2.07
N THR A 143 10.83 -0.03 -2.78
CA THR A 143 11.86 -0.66 -3.61
C THR A 143 12.84 -1.46 -2.76
N MET A 144 13.22 -0.96 -1.59
CA MET A 144 14.10 -1.68 -0.68
C MET A 144 13.42 -2.94 -0.12
N ILE A 145 12.13 -2.86 0.24
CA ILE A 145 11.36 -4.04 0.65
C ILE A 145 11.33 -5.09 -0.47
N GLU A 146 10.98 -4.70 -1.69
CA GLU A 146 10.88 -5.60 -2.83
C GLU A 146 12.20 -6.29 -3.18
N THR A 147 13.32 -5.56 -3.05
CA THR A 147 14.63 -6.08 -3.45
C THR A 147 15.38 -6.82 -2.35
N ARG A 148 15.12 -6.49 -1.07
CA ARG A 148 15.89 -7.01 0.06
C ARG A 148 15.09 -7.87 1.02
N VAL A 149 13.80 -7.62 1.19
CA VAL A 149 12.97 -8.27 2.20
C VAL A 149 12.10 -9.36 1.59
N LEU A 150 11.37 -9.09 0.49
CA LEU A 150 10.48 -10.06 -0.11
C LEU A 150 11.19 -11.33 -0.61
N PRO A 151 12.44 -11.31 -1.11
CA PRO A 151 13.18 -12.54 -1.41
C PRO A 151 13.41 -13.43 -0.18
N GLU A 152 13.59 -12.85 1.00
CA GLU A 152 13.74 -13.61 2.24
C GLU A 152 12.39 -14.18 2.72
N VAL A 153 11.30 -13.43 2.50
CA VAL A 153 9.95 -13.96 2.71
C VAL A 153 9.70 -15.20 1.85
N ASP A 154 10.04 -15.13 0.57
CA ASP A 154 9.88 -16.26 -0.36
C ASP A 154 10.69 -17.51 0.05
N ARG A 155 11.82 -17.31 0.73
CA ARG A 155 12.67 -18.40 1.20
C ARG A 155 12.20 -19.02 2.51
N HIS A 156 11.62 -18.21 3.40
CA HIS A 156 11.43 -18.59 4.80
C HIS A 156 9.96 -18.69 5.25
N PHE A 157 9.00 -18.35 4.40
CA PHE A 157 7.58 -18.46 4.72
C PHE A 157 6.90 -19.50 3.81
N THR A 158 5.92 -20.20 4.37
CA THR A 158 5.00 -21.04 3.60
C THR A 158 3.87 -20.19 3.01
N GLN A 159 3.27 -20.67 1.92
CA GLN A 159 2.09 -20.01 1.30
C GLN A 159 0.95 -19.80 2.31
N ARG A 160 0.72 -20.77 3.21
CA ARG A 160 -0.34 -20.69 4.23
C ARG A 160 -0.05 -19.60 5.25
N GLU A 161 1.19 -19.47 5.71
CA GLU A 161 1.60 -18.41 6.64
C GLU A 161 1.43 -17.04 5.98
N TRP A 162 1.92 -16.90 4.75
CA TRP A 162 1.82 -15.65 4.00
C TRP A 162 0.36 -15.21 3.79
N LEU A 163 -0.52 -16.11 3.36
CA LEU A 163 -1.95 -15.83 3.24
C LEU A 163 -2.58 -15.41 4.57
N THR A 164 -2.19 -16.07 5.67
CA THR A 164 -2.69 -15.72 7.02
C THR A 164 -2.25 -14.32 7.42
N LEU A 165 -1.01 -13.92 7.10
CA LEU A 165 -0.50 -12.56 7.35
C LEU A 165 -1.27 -11.54 6.50
N GLY A 166 -1.45 -11.81 5.21
CA GLY A 166 -2.20 -10.95 4.30
C GLY A 166 -3.65 -10.73 4.75
N LEU A 167 -4.34 -11.78 5.20
CA LEU A 167 -5.71 -11.65 5.74
C LEU A 167 -5.76 -10.80 7.01
N ARG A 168 -4.79 -10.94 7.90
CA ARG A 168 -4.69 -10.09 9.10
C ARG A 168 -4.36 -8.65 8.75
N ALA A 169 -3.43 -8.45 7.82
CA ALA A 169 -3.08 -7.11 7.34
C ALA A 169 -4.26 -6.42 6.65
N ALA A 170 -5.14 -7.16 5.96
CA ALA A 170 -6.33 -6.61 5.31
C ALA A 170 -7.53 -6.42 6.26
N GLY A 171 -7.44 -6.88 7.50
CA GLY A 171 -8.58 -6.90 8.45
C GLY A 171 -9.12 -5.52 8.84
N TRP A 172 -8.38 -4.44 8.59
CA TRP A 172 -8.83 -3.06 8.80
C TRP A 172 -9.68 -2.51 7.64
N ILE A 173 -9.63 -3.15 6.45
CA ILE A 173 -10.33 -2.66 5.26
C ILE A 173 -11.83 -2.88 5.44
N PRO A 174 -12.68 -1.82 5.42
CA PRO A 174 -14.12 -1.98 5.47
C PRO A 174 -14.63 -2.82 4.31
N LEU A 175 -15.65 -3.66 4.55
CA LEU A 175 -16.19 -4.58 3.54
C LEU A 175 -16.62 -3.87 2.25
N ASN A 176 -17.20 -2.67 2.36
CA ASN A 176 -17.62 -1.85 1.23
C ASN A 176 -16.43 -1.28 0.42
N ARG A 177 -15.21 -1.27 0.99
CA ARG A 177 -13.97 -0.84 0.28
C ARG A 177 -13.15 -2.00 -0.27
N MET A 178 -13.46 -3.25 0.09
CA MET A 178 -12.73 -4.41 -0.41
C MET A 178 -12.76 -4.53 -1.95
N ALA A 179 -13.92 -4.25 -2.57
CA ALA A 179 -14.05 -4.26 -4.02
C ALA A 179 -13.23 -3.13 -4.68
N TRP A 180 -13.19 -1.95 -4.07
CA TRP A 180 -12.36 -0.84 -4.49
C TRP A 180 -10.86 -1.19 -4.42
N MET A 181 -10.41 -1.73 -3.30
CA MET A 181 -9.02 -2.16 -3.13
C MET A 181 -8.61 -3.21 -4.17
N LEU A 182 -9.50 -4.16 -4.46
CA LEU A 182 -9.25 -5.15 -5.50
C LEU A 182 -9.12 -4.48 -6.88
N GLY A 183 -9.95 -3.49 -7.20
CA GLY A 183 -9.84 -2.67 -8.40
C GLY A 183 -8.51 -1.95 -8.49
N ALA A 184 -8.10 -1.30 -7.41
CA ALA A 184 -6.84 -0.59 -7.32
C ALA A 184 -5.62 -1.50 -7.55
N MET A 185 -5.61 -2.70 -6.98
CA MET A 185 -4.54 -3.68 -7.20
C MET A 185 -4.53 -4.24 -8.63
N LEU A 186 -5.69 -4.36 -9.26
CA LEU A 186 -5.82 -4.93 -10.60
C LEU A 186 -5.52 -3.92 -11.71
N GLU A 187 -5.52 -2.63 -11.44
CA GLU A 187 -5.29 -1.59 -12.47
C GLU A 187 -3.93 -1.74 -13.14
N ASP A 188 -2.85 -1.85 -12.35
CA ASP A 188 -1.47 -1.99 -12.84
C ASP A 188 -0.98 -3.45 -12.85
N ALA A 189 -1.90 -4.40 -12.66
CA ALA A 189 -1.53 -5.81 -12.65
C ALA A 189 -1.31 -6.33 -14.07
N THR A 190 -0.19 -7.01 -14.28
CA THR A 190 0.04 -7.84 -15.47
C THR A 190 -0.99 -8.97 -15.53
N ASP A 191 -1.18 -9.59 -16.70
CA ASP A 191 -2.10 -10.73 -16.84
C ASP A 191 -1.76 -11.90 -15.90
N ALA A 192 -0.48 -12.13 -15.63
CA ALA A 192 -0.02 -13.17 -14.72
C ALA A 192 -0.38 -12.82 -13.26
N GLU A 193 -0.11 -11.59 -12.83
CA GLU A 193 -0.46 -11.09 -11.49
C GLU A 193 -1.97 -11.08 -11.29
N ARG A 194 -2.74 -10.64 -12.30
CA ARG A 194 -4.20 -10.66 -12.28
C ARG A 194 -4.74 -12.07 -12.10
N ARG A 195 -4.25 -13.05 -12.84
CA ARG A 195 -4.67 -14.46 -12.69
C ARG A 195 -4.35 -14.99 -11.30
N ASN A 196 -3.13 -14.71 -10.80
CA ASN A 196 -2.70 -15.16 -9.48
C ASN A 196 -3.56 -14.55 -8.37
N LEU A 197 -3.75 -13.24 -8.36
CA LEU A 197 -4.58 -12.54 -7.37
C LEU A 197 -6.02 -13.05 -7.41
N MET A 198 -6.64 -13.07 -8.59
CA MET A 198 -8.02 -13.51 -8.74
C MET A 198 -8.23 -14.99 -8.39
N GLY A 199 -7.19 -15.82 -8.54
CA GLY A 199 -7.21 -17.21 -8.09
C GLY A 199 -7.34 -17.37 -6.56
N LYS A 200 -6.83 -16.39 -5.80
CA LYS A 200 -6.88 -16.38 -4.32
C LYS A 200 -8.17 -15.76 -3.78
N VAL A 201 -8.87 -14.94 -4.57
CA VAL A 201 -10.14 -14.31 -4.16
C VAL A 201 -11.26 -15.35 -4.18
N PRO A 202 -12.08 -15.49 -3.12
CA PRO A 202 -13.23 -16.42 -3.10
C PRO A 202 -14.22 -16.16 -4.24
N ALA A 203 -14.84 -17.21 -4.79
CA ALA A 203 -15.75 -17.11 -5.93
C ALA A 203 -16.88 -16.09 -5.76
N PRO A 204 -17.59 -16.01 -4.60
CA PRO A 204 -18.60 -14.99 -4.40
C PRO A 204 -18.07 -13.55 -4.45
N ALA A 205 -16.87 -13.31 -3.88
CA ALA A 205 -16.24 -12.00 -3.90
C ALA A 205 -15.77 -11.61 -5.32
N ARG A 206 -15.28 -12.57 -6.12
CA ARG A 206 -14.97 -12.36 -7.53
C ARG A 206 -16.21 -11.96 -8.34
N LEU A 207 -17.34 -12.61 -8.08
CA LEU A 207 -18.60 -12.30 -8.76
C LEU A 207 -19.08 -10.90 -8.38
N LEU A 208 -19.08 -10.55 -7.09
CA LEU A 208 -19.46 -9.23 -6.62
C LEU A 208 -18.56 -8.13 -7.23
N TYR A 209 -17.26 -8.37 -7.26
CA TYR A 209 -16.31 -7.43 -7.89
C TYR A 209 -16.65 -7.20 -9.38
N ARG A 210 -16.93 -8.27 -10.14
CA ARG A 210 -17.26 -8.15 -11.57
C ARG A 210 -18.58 -7.44 -11.83
N MET A 211 -19.56 -7.65 -10.95
CA MET A 211 -20.91 -7.07 -11.12
C MET A 211 -21.00 -5.60 -10.72
N VAL A 212 -20.28 -5.20 -9.68
CA VAL A 212 -20.44 -3.87 -9.08
C VAL A 212 -19.09 -3.20 -8.80
N GLY A 213 -18.12 -3.93 -8.24
CA GLY A 213 -16.89 -3.35 -7.71
C GLY A 213 -15.99 -2.73 -8.78
N GLN A 214 -15.92 -3.34 -9.97
CA GLN A 214 -15.11 -2.83 -11.07
C GLN A 214 -15.66 -1.49 -11.60
N GLU A 215 -16.96 -1.40 -11.82
CA GLU A 215 -17.60 -0.17 -12.30
C GLU A 215 -17.50 0.94 -11.25
N GLN A 216 -17.74 0.61 -9.99
CA GLN A 216 -17.59 1.55 -8.89
C GLN A 216 -16.16 2.12 -8.83
N TYR A 217 -15.14 1.25 -8.88
CA TYR A 217 -13.75 1.67 -8.89
C TYR A 217 -13.44 2.61 -10.06
N VAL A 218 -13.80 2.21 -11.27
CA VAL A 218 -13.56 3.02 -12.48
C VAL A 218 -14.20 4.39 -12.37
N ARG A 219 -15.45 4.47 -11.92
CA ARG A 219 -16.19 5.74 -11.77
C ARG A 219 -15.51 6.65 -10.73
N GLU A 220 -15.17 6.11 -9.54
CA GLU A 220 -14.50 6.88 -8.49
C GLU A 220 -13.14 7.41 -8.97
N MET A 221 -12.37 6.59 -9.70
CA MET A 221 -11.07 7.02 -10.24
C MET A 221 -11.19 8.00 -11.40
N GLN A 222 -12.24 7.91 -12.22
CA GLN A 222 -12.53 8.91 -13.25
C GLN A 222 -12.87 10.26 -12.61
N GLU A 223 -13.70 10.29 -11.57
CA GLU A 223 -14.02 11.51 -10.84
C GLU A 223 -12.77 12.12 -10.18
N LEU A 224 -11.95 11.27 -9.54
CA LEU A 224 -10.72 11.70 -8.89
C LEU A 224 -9.70 12.29 -9.89
N ARG A 225 -9.56 11.67 -11.07
CA ARG A 225 -8.58 12.05 -12.10
C ARG A 225 -9.10 13.06 -13.11
N ALA A 226 -10.39 13.41 -13.05
CA ALA A 226 -10.91 14.45 -13.91
C ALA A 226 -10.12 15.76 -13.71
N ALA A 227 -9.83 16.44 -14.82
CA ALA A 227 -9.23 17.76 -14.73
C ALA A 227 -10.17 18.71 -13.95
N ALA A 228 -9.59 19.57 -13.13
CA ALA A 228 -10.30 20.55 -12.33
C ALA A 228 -11.03 21.57 -13.21
#